data_8483f72e68ee98578d38afe1f9333cae
#
_entry.id   8483f72e68ee98578d38afe1f9333cae
#
_cell.length_a   1.000
_cell.length_b   1.000
_cell.length_c   1.000
_cell.angle_alpha   90.00
_cell.angle_beta   90.00
_cell.angle_gamma   90.00
#
_symmetry.space_group_name_H-M   'P 1'
#
loop_
_entity.id
_entity.type
_entity.pdbx_description
1 polymer ?
#
loop_
_entity_poly.entity_id
_entity_poly.type
_entity_poly.pdbx_seq_one_letter_code
_entity_poly.pdbx_strand_id
1 'polypeptide(L)'
;MSKTANEAMEKRKAEGKLFADTPEWMIKGMIAKTLVGRFNRSWSINIPKRVILEKMIFGSFGKSWIEPPINIAVGKNISIGDGCYFNFNTVLLDDDKITIEDNVMFGPNVTVVTTGHPIYPEYRATGAMYCAPVTIKKGAWICSNVTILPGVTIGENSVVASGSVVTKDIPANVVAMGTPCEVVREINEHDKIYYFKDRKYEDGKLD
;
A
#
# COMPACT_ATOMS: atom_id res chain seq x y z
N MET A 1 -0.71 23.15 22.56
CA MET A 1 -1.88 22.34 22.14
C MET A 1 -1.41 20.94 21.88
N SER A 2 -2.03 20.11 22.46
CA SER A 2 -1.52 19.18 23.42
C SER A 2 -1.67 17.75 22.88
N LYS A 3 -0.85 16.86 23.40
CA LYS A 3 -0.94 15.41 23.38
C LYS A 3 -2.39 14.88 23.37
N THR A 4 -3.30 15.60 24.04
CA THR A 4 -4.75 15.32 24.13
C THR A 4 -5.53 15.41 22.82
N ALA A 5 -5.20 16.34 21.88
CA ALA A 5 -5.94 16.47 20.62
C ALA A 5 -5.60 15.31 19.66
N ASN A 6 -4.33 14.90 19.62
CA ASN A 6 -3.91 13.76 18.81
C ASN A 6 -4.46 12.43 19.37
N GLU A 7 -4.47 12.28 20.70
CA GLU A 7 -5.08 11.11 21.37
C GLU A 7 -6.60 11.02 21.08
N ALA A 8 -7.31 12.14 21.07
CA ALA A 8 -8.72 12.18 20.71
C ALA A 8 -8.96 11.81 19.23
N MET A 9 -8.10 12.27 18.32
CA MET A 9 -8.16 11.89 16.92
C MET A 9 -7.94 10.39 16.73
N GLU A 10 -6.89 9.82 17.32
CA GLU A 10 -6.59 8.39 17.23
C GLU A 10 -7.72 7.53 17.83
N LYS A 11 -8.32 7.97 18.95
CA LYS A 11 -9.50 7.30 19.50
C LYS A 11 -10.67 7.29 18.52
N ARG A 12 -10.96 8.42 17.86
CA ARG A 12 -12.04 8.51 16.87
C ARG A 12 -11.79 7.60 15.67
N LYS A 13 -10.55 7.54 15.19
CA LYS A 13 -10.14 6.59 14.12
C LYS A 13 -10.42 5.15 14.57
N ALA A 14 -9.95 4.75 15.75
CA ALA A 14 -10.15 3.41 16.27
C ALA A 14 -11.64 3.04 16.45
N GLU A 15 -12.49 4.03 16.69
CA GLU A 15 -13.95 3.86 16.81
C GLU A 15 -14.67 3.96 15.44
N GLY A 16 -13.95 4.11 14.32
CA GLY A 16 -14.53 4.28 12.98
C GLY A 16 -15.32 5.59 12.79
N LYS A 17 -15.05 6.61 13.61
CA LYS A 17 -15.74 7.90 13.58
C LYS A 17 -15.01 8.91 12.71
N LEU A 18 -15.75 9.88 12.14
CA LEU A 18 -15.15 11.00 11.44
C LEU A 18 -14.19 11.77 12.34
N PHE A 19 -13.07 12.20 11.79
CA PHE A 19 -12.04 12.99 12.46
C PHE A 19 -11.53 14.10 11.52
N ALA A 20 -10.69 14.97 12.03
CA ALA A 20 -9.94 15.95 11.25
C ALA A 20 -8.48 15.93 11.69
N ASP A 21 -7.59 16.33 10.80
CA ASP A 21 -6.16 16.37 11.08
C ASP A 21 -5.84 17.33 12.24
N THR A 22 -4.91 16.91 13.08
CA THR A 22 -4.33 17.77 14.10
C THR A 22 -3.04 18.41 13.62
N PRO A 23 -2.63 19.55 14.18
CA PRO A 23 -1.33 20.15 13.87
C PRO A 23 -0.15 19.18 14.08
N GLU A 24 -0.21 18.31 15.09
CA GLU A 24 0.79 17.29 15.33
C GLU A 24 0.85 16.28 14.17
N TRP A 25 -0.31 15.83 13.68
CA TRP A 25 -0.41 14.91 12.54
C TRP A 25 0.17 15.53 11.27
N MET A 26 -0.14 16.81 11.01
CA MET A 26 0.40 17.55 9.89
C MET A 26 1.94 17.68 9.96
N ILE A 27 2.49 17.91 11.16
CA ILE A 27 3.95 17.95 11.37
C ILE A 27 4.59 16.60 11.07
N LYS A 28 3.99 15.49 11.53
CA LYS A 28 4.46 14.12 11.21
C LYS A 28 4.49 13.91 9.69
N GLY A 29 3.45 14.30 8.98
CA GLY A 29 3.40 14.23 7.52
C GLY A 29 4.48 15.09 6.83
N MET A 30 4.76 16.30 7.31
CA MET A 30 5.83 17.14 6.76
C MET A 30 7.22 16.51 6.97
N ILE A 31 7.48 15.94 8.14
CA ILE A 31 8.74 15.21 8.41
C ILE A 31 8.87 14.02 7.47
N ALA A 32 7.83 13.20 7.35
CA ALA A 32 7.80 12.03 6.47
C ALA A 32 8.08 12.41 5.01
N LYS A 33 7.38 13.41 4.48
CA LYS A 33 7.59 13.92 3.11
C LYS A 33 9.02 14.45 2.89
N THR A 34 9.63 15.05 3.89
CA THR A 34 11.03 15.48 3.84
C THR A 34 11.99 14.28 3.72
N LEU A 35 11.78 13.24 4.52
CA LEU A 35 12.57 12.01 4.47
C LEU A 35 12.39 11.28 3.13
N VAL A 36 11.15 11.15 2.67
CA VAL A 36 10.83 10.57 1.35
C VAL A 36 11.47 11.36 0.22
N GLY A 37 11.46 12.69 0.28
CA GLY A 37 12.17 13.52 -0.69
C GLY A 37 13.69 13.25 -0.73
N ARG A 38 14.31 12.94 0.42
CA ARG A 38 15.72 12.52 0.49
C ARG A 38 15.92 11.11 -0.07
N PHE A 39 14.98 10.20 0.20
CA PHE A 39 15.00 8.83 -0.33
C PHE A 39 14.85 8.85 -1.85
N ASN A 40 13.86 9.54 -2.39
CA ASN A 40 13.59 9.62 -3.83
C ASN A 40 14.75 10.23 -4.64
N ARG A 41 15.57 11.09 -4.02
CA ARG A 41 16.78 11.65 -4.62
C ARG A 41 18.06 10.86 -4.28
N SER A 42 17.95 9.74 -3.59
CA SER A 42 19.11 8.89 -3.32
C SER A 42 19.47 8.06 -4.55
N TRP A 43 20.78 7.91 -4.78
CA TRP A 43 21.27 7.01 -5.82
C TRP A 43 20.96 5.55 -5.41
N SER A 44 20.47 4.75 -6.35
CA SER A 44 20.10 3.35 -6.08
C SER A 44 21.26 2.52 -5.53
N ILE A 45 22.50 2.84 -5.92
CA ILE A 45 23.71 2.17 -5.43
C ILE A 45 24.07 2.54 -3.96
N ASN A 46 23.49 3.61 -3.40
CA ASN A 46 23.78 4.02 -2.01
C ASN A 46 22.90 3.25 -1.01
N ILE A 47 23.07 1.94 -0.99
CA ILE A 47 22.27 1.01 -0.15
C ILE A 47 22.29 1.41 1.34
N PRO A 48 23.44 1.71 1.98
CA PRO A 48 23.44 2.07 3.41
C PRO A 48 22.57 3.28 3.73
N LYS A 49 22.60 4.32 2.89
CA LYS A 49 21.78 5.52 3.08
C LYS A 49 20.31 5.21 2.91
N ARG A 50 19.93 4.37 1.95
CA ARG A 50 18.55 3.96 1.69
C ARG A 50 17.98 3.20 2.88
N VAL A 51 18.71 2.21 3.39
CA VAL A 51 18.31 1.42 4.58
C VAL A 51 18.07 2.31 5.81
N ILE A 52 18.91 3.32 6.04
CA ILE A 52 18.70 4.28 7.13
C ILE A 52 17.41 5.07 6.92
N LEU A 53 17.19 5.59 5.72
CA LEU A 53 15.99 6.38 5.40
C LEU A 53 14.72 5.53 5.51
N GLU A 54 14.72 4.30 5.01
CA GLU A 54 13.60 3.36 5.11
C GLU A 54 13.19 3.11 6.57
N LYS A 55 14.16 2.85 7.46
CA LYS A 55 13.91 2.70 8.90
C LYS A 55 13.38 3.98 9.56
N MET A 56 13.79 5.14 9.06
CA MET A 56 13.28 6.42 9.56
C MET A 56 11.86 6.71 9.06
N ILE A 57 11.54 6.34 7.84
CA ILE A 57 10.26 6.59 7.17
C ILE A 57 9.18 5.65 7.69
N PHE A 58 9.40 4.34 7.58
CA PHE A 58 8.36 3.33 7.83
C PHE A 58 8.21 2.98 9.32
N GLY A 59 7.06 2.44 9.68
CA GLY A 59 6.81 1.85 11.00
C GLY A 59 7.65 0.58 11.20
N SER A 60 7.59 -0.32 10.20
CA SER A 60 8.53 -1.44 10.06
C SER A 60 8.90 -1.64 8.60
N PHE A 61 10.11 -2.11 8.33
CA PHE A 61 10.61 -2.37 6.99
C PHE A 61 11.53 -3.58 7.01
N GLY A 62 11.13 -4.63 6.32
CA GLY A 62 11.88 -5.87 6.13
C GLY A 62 12.98 -5.74 5.06
N LYS A 63 13.53 -6.87 4.64
CA LYS A 63 14.50 -6.95 3.54
C LYS A 63 13.78 -6.85 2.20
N SER A 64 13.43 -5.66 1.80
CA SER A 64 12.60 -5.36 0.63
C SER A 64 13.21 -4.26 -0.23
N TRP A 65 12.71 -4.07 -1.44
CA TRP A 65 13.23 -3.10 -2.40
C TRP A 65 12.15 -2.13 -2.89
N ILE A 66 12.46 -0.84 -2.87
CA ILE A 66 11.58 0.21 -3.40
C ILE A 66 12.30 0.95 -4.53
N GLU A 67 11.69 0.95 -5.72
CA GLU A 67 12.12 1.84 -6.80
C GLU A 67 11.55 3.24 -6.60
N PRO A 68 12.38 4.26 -6.53
CA PRO A 68 11.91 5.63 -6.43
C PRO A 68 11.28 6.12 -7.77
N PRO A 69 10.35 7.08 -7.72
CA PRO A 69 9.83 7.71 -6.51
C PRO A 69 8.73 6.91 -5.81
N ILE A 70 8.65 7.05 -4.48
CA ILE A 70 7.52 6.65 -3.66
C ILE A 70 6.90 7.88 -3.00
N ASN A 71 5.59 7.87 -2.73
CA ASN A 71 4.88 8.90 -2.00
C ASN A 71 4.09 8.30 -0.84
N ILE A 72 4.08 8.99 0.30
CA ILE A 72 3.41 8.56 1.52
C ILE A 72 2.73 9.75 2.21
N ALA A 73 1.80 9.47 3.13
CA ALA A 73 1.25 10.50 4.01
C ALA A 73 2.12 10.73 5.25
N VAL A 74 2.28 9.72 6.09
CA VAL A 74 2.99 9.76 7.38
C VAL A 74 4.14 8.75 7.48
N GLY A 75 4.01 7.59 6.86
CA GLY A 75 5.01 6.52 6.80
C GLY A 75 5.00 5.59 8.01
N LYS A 76 4.79 6.11 9.20
CA LYS A 76 4.82 5.34 10.44
C LYS A 76 3.68 4.34 10.61
N ASN A 77 2.62 4.49 9.83
CA ASN A 77 1.52 3.53 9.78
C ASN A 77 1.73 2.41 8.75
N ILE A 78 2.85 2.43 8.02
CA ILE A 78 3.18 1.42 7.02
C ILE A 78 4.11 0.37 7.61
N SER A 79 3.71 -0.89 7.51
CA SER A 79 4.51 -2.07 7.84
C SER A 79 4.76 -2.89 6.59
N ILE A 80 6.02 -3.19 6.29
CA ILE A 80 6.44 -3.94 5.10
C ILE A 80 7.27 -5.14 5.55
N GLY A 81 6.89 -6.33 5.09
CA GLY A 81 7.57 -7.60 5.32
C GLY A 81 8.86 -7.76 4.52
N ASP A 82 9.36 -8.99 4.47
CA ASP A 82 10.56 -9.37 3.73
C ASP A 82 10.24 -9.73 2.27
N GLY A 83 11.21 -9.55 1.37
CA GLY A 83 11.11 -9.98 -0.03
C GLY A 83 10.13 -9.18 -0.90
N CYS A 84 9.62 -8.05 -0.43
CA CYS A 84 8.71 -7.23 -1.20
C CYS A 84 9.46 -6.40 -2.25
N TYR A 85 8.81 -6.18 -3.39
CA TYR A 85 9.29 -5.31 -4.45
C TYR A 85 8.26 -4.24 -4.80
N PHE A 86 8.65 -2.99 -4.73
CA PHE A 86 7.84 -1.84 -5.11
C PHE A 86 8.40 -1.18 -6.34
N ASN A 87 7.62 -1.14 -7.41
CA ASN A 87 8.00 -0.46 -8.64
C ASN A 87 7.73 1.05 -8.55
N PHE A 88 8.12 1.80 -9.59
CA PHE A 88 8.07 3.25 -9.65
C PHE A 88 6.69 3.84 -9.38
N ASN A 89 6.67 5.04 -8.78
CA ASN A 89 5.47 5.83 -8.51
C ASN A 89 4.45 5.14 -7.60
N THR A 90 4.90 4.32 -6.66
CA THR A 90 4.01 3.77 -5.63
C THR A 90 3.54 4.89 -4.70
N VAL A 91 2.23 4.93 -4.41
CA VAL A 91 1.60 5.89 -3.49
C VAL A 91 0.94 5.11 -2.35
N LEU A 92 1.34 5.39 -1.11
CA LEU A 92 0.78 4.78 0.09
C LEU A 92 0.25 5.89 1.01
N LEU A 93 -1.06 6.17 0.95
CA LEU A 93 -1.72 7.17 1.80
C LEU A 93 -2.12 6.52 3.13
N ASP A 94 -1.19 6.56 4.07
CA ASP A 94 -1.22 5.85 5.35
C ASP A 94 -1.78 6.69 6.51
N ASP A 95 -2.95 7.29 6.33
CA ASP A 95 -3.68 7.92 7.44
C ASP A 95 -4.13 6.89 8.48
N ASP A 96 -4.34 5.64 8.06
CA ASP A 96 -4.47 4.45 8.90
C ASP A 96 -3.43 3.40 8.49
N LYS A 97 -3.42 2.24 9.13
CA LYS A 97 -2.45 1.17 8.93
C LYS A 97 -2.50 0.63 7.50
N ILE A 98 -1.32 0.51 6.89
CA ILE A 98 -1.08 -0.28 5.69
C ILE A 98 -0.14 -1.41 6.09
N THR A 99 -0.63 -2.65 6.01
CA THR A 99 0.15 -3.85 6.27
C THR A 99 0.43 -4.58 4.96
N ILE A 100 1.70 -4.72 4.63
CA ILE A 100 2.18 -5.44 3.44
C ILE A 100 3.03 -6.60 3.94
N GLU A 101 2.52 -7.81 3.77
CA GLU A 101 3.19 -9.03 4.22
C GLU A 101 4.35 -9.42 3.27
N ASP A 102 5.01 -10.56 3.53
CA ASP A 102 6.20 -10.97 2.80
C ASP A 102 5.94 -11.27 1.32
N ASN A 103 6.97 -11.08 0.49
CA ASN A 103 7.01 -11.44 -0.94
C ASN A 103 5.89 -10.80 -1.79
N VAL A 104 5.39 -9.66 -1.38
CA VAL A 104 4.41 -8.90 -2.17
C VAL A 104 5.11 -8.13 -3.29
N MET A 105 4.54 -8.18 -4.49
CA MET A 105 5.06 -7.46 -5.65
C MET A 105 4.11 -6.35 -6.10
N PHE A 106 4.65 -5.15 -6.26
CA PHE A 106 3.95 -4.00 -6.81
C PHE A 106 4.47 -3.66 -8.20
N GLY A 107 3.57 -3.54 -9.17
CA GLY A 107 3.84 -2.90 -10.44
C GLY A 107 3.95 -1.37 -10.30
N PRO A 108 4.31 -0.65 -11.37
CA PRO A 108 4.37 0.81 -11.34
C PRO A 108 2.99 1.45 -11.17
N ASN A 109 2.98 2.65 -10.58
CA ASN A 109 1.79 3.49 -10.36
C ASN A 109 0.70 2.82 -9.51
N VAL A 110 1.06 1.99 -8.55
CA VAL A 110 0.10 1.43 -7.60
C VAL A 110 -0.21 2.45 -6.51
N THR A 111 -1.50 2.62 -6.21
CA THR A 111 -1.98 3.52 -5.16
C THR A 111 -2.76 2.73 -4.11
N VAL A 112 -2.36 2.85 -2.84
CA VAL A 112 -3.07 2.31 -1.68
C VAL A 112 -3.57 3.47 -0.84
N VAL A 113 -4.87 3.51 -0.55
CA VAL A 113 -5.51 4.59 0.20
C VAL A 113 -6.20 4.03 1.42
N THR A 114 -5.92 4.59 2.59
CA THR A 114 -6.60 4.22 3.84
C THR A 114 -7.61 5.25 4.30
N THR A 115 -7.77 6.36 3.58
CA THR A 115 -8.60 7.49 3.99
C THR A 115 -9.58 7.92 2.92
N GLY A 116 -10.65 8.59 3.34
CA GLY A 116 -11.62 9.22 2.45
C GLY A 116 -12.38 10.34 3.16
N HIS A 117 -13.17 11.07 2.41
CA HIS A 117 -14.01 12.16 2.91
C HIS A 117 -15.51 11.79 2.79
N PRO A 118 -16.39 12.35 3.64
CA PRO A 118 -17.82 12.20 3.49
C PRO A 118 -18.30 12.62 2.09
N ILE A 119 -19.20 11.84 1.52
CA ILE A 119 -19.80 12.16 0.20
C ILE A 119 -20.66 13.42 0.31
N TYR A 120 -21.36 13.60 1.42
CA TYR A 120 -22.22 14.76 1.66
C TYR A 120 -21.40 16.05 1.75
N PRO A 121 -21.69 17.06 0.91
CA PRO A 121 -20.76 18.21 0.72
C PRO A 121 -20.56 19.06 1.97
N GLU A 122 -21.60 19.25 2.80
CA GLU A 122 -21.50 20.05 4.02
C GLU A 122 -20.54 19.42 5.04
N TYR A 123 -20.57 18.09 5.22
CA TYR A 123 -19.60 17.38 6.07
C TYR A 123 -18.21 17.41 5.48
N ARG A 124 -18.07 17.24 4.15
CA ARG A 124 -16.77 17.30 3.48
C ARG A 124 -16.13 18.70 3.60
N ALA A 125 -16.92 19.75 3.54
CA ALA A 125 -16.45 21.13 3.68
C ALA A 125 -15.83 21.42 5.06
N THR A 126 -16.14 20.63 6.08
CA THR A 126 -15.50 20.73 7.41
C THR A 126 -14.07 20.16 7.45
N GLY A 127 -13.61 19.52 6.37
CA GLY A 127 -12.37 18.76 6.35
C GLY A 127 -12.46 17.41 7.04
N ALA A 128 -13.67 16.96 7.41
CA ALA A 128 -13.86 15.66 8.06
C ALA A 128 -13.41 14.50 7.17
N MET A 129 -12.78 13.50 7.78
CA MET A 129 -12.26 12.31 7.14
C MET A 129 -12.73 11.06 7.89
N TYR A 130 -12.71 9.94 7.18
CA TYR A 130 -12.74 8.59 7.77
C TYR A 130 -11.52 7.82 7.29
N CYS A 131 -11.13 6.78 8.02
CA CYS A 131 -10.11 5.87 7.55
C CYS A 131 -10.45 4.42 7.92
N ALA A 132 -9.85 3.50 7.17
CA ALA A 132 -9.90 2.07 7.42
C ALA A 132 -8.60 1.43 6.92
N PRO A 133 -8.02 0.47 7.67
CA PRO A 133 -6.74 -0.13 7.36
C PRO A 133 -6.80 -0.97 6.08
N VAL A 134 -5.67 -1.06 5.38
CA VAL A 134 -5.51 -1.93 4.21
C VAL A 134 -4.48 -3.00 4.53
N THR A 135 -4.77 -4.25 4.14
CA THR A 135 -3.85 -5.37 4.30
C THR A 135 -3.60 -6.06 2.96
N ILE A 136 -2.35 -6.25 2.60
CA ILE A 136 -1.94 -7.02 1.42
C ILE A 136 -1.17 -8.23 1.91
N LYS A 137 -1.76 -9.40 1.71
CA LYS A 137 -1.27 -10.66 2.23
C LYS A 137 -0.08 -11.18 1.42
N LYS A 138 0.66 -12.09 2.05
CA LYS A 138 1.88 -12.70 1.53
C LYS A 138 1.73 -13.17 0.08
N GLY A 139 2.76 -12.90 -0.73
CA GLY A 139 2.87 -13.37 -2.11
C GLY A 139 1.89 -12.73 -3.09
N ALA A 140 1.08 -11.76 -2.68
CA ALA A 140 0.17 -11.08 -3.60
C ALA A 140 0.94 -10.26 -4.65
N TRP A 141 0.43 -10.23 -5.87
CA TRP A 141 0.95 -9.43 -6.96
C TRP A 141 -0.06 -8.36 -7.38
N ILE A 142 0.29 -7.12 -7.09
CA ILE A 142 -0.50 -5.94 -7.46
C ILE A 142 0.10 -5.37 -8.74
N CYS A 143 -0.58 -5.55 -9.87
CA CYS A 143 -0.07 -5.12 -11.16
C CYS A 143 -0.10 -3.59 -11.33
N SER A 144 0.33 -3.10 -12.48
CA SER A 144 0.47 -1.66 -12.77
C SER A 144 -0.86 -0.90 -12.73
N ASN A 145 -0.83 0.35 -12.27
CA ASN A 145 -1.99 1.26 -12.24
C ASN A 145 -3.19 0.73 -11.42
N VAL A 146 -2.95 -0.07 -10.39
CA VAL A 146 -4.00 -0.54 -9.48
C VAL A 146 -4.23 0.49 -8.38
N THR A 147 -5.51 0.72 -8.04
CA THR A 147 -5.90 1.52 -6.88
C THR A 147 -6.64 0.64 -5.87
N ILE A 148 -6.16 0.62 -4.62
CA ILE A 148 -6.77 -0.13 -3.50
C ILE A 148 -7.40 0.87 -2.54
N LEU A 149 -8.72 0.72 -2.29
CA LEU A 149 -9.51 1.64 -1.46
C LEU A 149 -9.45 1.27 0.03
N PRO A 150 -9.87 2.19 0.92
CA PRO A 150 -9.85 1.98 2.37
C PRO A 150 -10.61 0.72 2.80
N GLY A 151 -10.05 0.01 3.77
CA GLY A 151 -10.67 -1.17 4.39
C GLY A 151 -10.45 -2.48 3.65
N VAL A 152 -9.78 -2.47 2.50
CA VAL A 152 -9.59 -3.66 1.65
C VAL A 152 -8.50 -4.58 2.18
N THR A 153 -8.77 -5.89 2.12
CA THR A 153 -7.77 -6.95 2.26
C THR A 153 -7.56 -7.68 0.93
N ILE A 154 -6.32 -7.74 0.46
CA ILE A 154 -5.93 -8.60 -0.67
C ILE A 154 -5.43 -9.93 -0.11
N GLY A 155 -6.04 -11.04 -0.52
CA GLY A 155 -5.72 -12.38 -0.08
C GLY A 155 -4.35 -12.87 -0.56
N GLU A 156 -3.85 -13.90 0.15
CA GLU A 156 -2.54 -14.52 -0.10
C GLU A 156 -2.42 -15.02 -1.55
N ASN A 157 -1.26 -14.81 -2.17
CA ASN A 157 -0.92 -15.24 -3.53
C ASN A 157 -1.84 -14.70 -4.64
N SER A 158 -2.77 -13.81 -4.35
CA SER A 158 -3.69 -13.31 -5.36
C SER A 158 -3.04 -12.29 -6.30
N VAL A 159 -3.50 -12.27 -7.53
CA VAL A 159 -3.06 -11.34 -8.56
C VAL A 159 -4.16 -10.34 -8.85
N VAL A 160 -3.87 -9.05 -8.67
CA VAL A 160 -4.76 -7.96 -9.07
C VAL A 160 -4.23 -7.38 -10.38
N ALA A 161 -4.98 -7.57 -11.46
CA ALA A 161 -4.56 -7.18 -12.80
C ALA A 161 -4.50 -5.67 -13.00
N SER A 162 -3.68 -5.25 -13.96
CA SER A 162 -3.41 -3.83 -14.25
C SER A 162 -4.68 -3.01 -14.52
N GLY A 163 -4.69 -1.77 -14.00
CA GLY A 163 -5.79 -0.83 -14.19
C GLY A 163 -7.02 -1.09 -13.31
N SER A 164 -6.94 -1.99 -12.35
CA SER A 164 -8.07 -2.33 -11.47
C SER A 164 -8.28 -1.30 -10.36
N VAL A 165 -9.54 -1.12 -9.95
CA VAL A 165 -9.92 -0.38 -8.74
C VAL A 165 -10.56 -1.34 -7.75
N VAL A 166 -9.83 -1.65 -6.67
CA VAL A 166 -10.25 -2.63 -5.66
C VAL A 166 -11.06 -1.94 -4.59
N THR A 167 -12.36 -2.25 -4.54
CA THR A 167 -13.35 -1.62 -3.66
C THR A 167 -13.83 -2.54 -2.54
N LYS A 168 -13.46 -3.83 -2.59
CA LYS A 168 -13.82 -4.87 -1.61
C LYS A 168 -12.70 -5.90 -1.52
N ASP A 169 -12.73 -6.73 -0.49
CA ASP A 169 -11.74 -7.78 -0.26
C ASP A 169 -11.62 -8.73 -1.44
N ILE A 170 -10.38 -9.13 -1.73
CA ILE A 170 -10.06 -10.15 -2.72
C ILE A 170 -9.63 -11.42 -1.96
N PRO A 171 -10.25 -12.57 -2.21
CA PRO A 171 -9.87 -13.83 -1.57
C PRO A 171 -8.46 -14.29 -1.99
N ALA A 172 -7.91 -15.27 -1.28
CA ALA A 172 -6.61 -15.84 -1.60
C ALA A 172 -6.63 -16.68 -2.89
N ASN A 173 -5.47 -16.79 -3.54
CA ASN A 173 -5.21 -17.68 -4.68
C ASN A 173 -6.14 -17.42 -5.89
N VAL A 174 -6.46 -16.17 -6.18
CA VAL A 174 -7.31 -15.78 -7.32
C VAL A 174 -6.62 -14.76 -8.23
N VAL A 175 -7.12 -14.67 -9.45
CA VAL A 175 -6.88 -13.54 -10.36
C VAL A 175 -8.13 -12.67 -10.35
N ALA A 176 -7.96 -11.39 -10.01
CA ALA A 176 -9.01 -10.39 -9.99
C ALA A 176 -8.69 -9.23 -10.92
N MET A 177 -9.71 -8.61 -11.56
CA MET A 177 -9.51 -7.47 -12.44
C MET A 177 -10.75 -6.60 -12.57
N GLY A 178 -10.57 -5.39 -13.06
CA GLY A 178 -11.65 -4.49 -13.49
C GLY A 178 -11.86 -3.29 -12.58
N THR A 179 -12.89 -2.50 -12.94
CA THR A 179 -13.33 -1.30 -12.22
C THR A 179 -14.86 -1.30 -12.18
N PRO A 180 -15.46 -1.74 -11.05
CA PRO A 180 -14.82 -2.27 -9.85
C PRO A 180 -14.12 -3.62 -10.09
N CYS A 181 -13.10 -3.91 -9.26
CA CYS A 181 -12.32 -5.14 -9.35
C CYS A 181 -13.16 -6.35 -8.86
N GLU A 182 -13.22 -7.39 -9.68
CA GLU A 182 -13.93 -8.63 -9.40
C GLU A 182 -13.03 -9.84 -9.61
N VAL A 183 -13.30 -10.93 -8.89
CA VAL A 183 -12.61 -12.22 -9.09
C VAL A 183 -12.99 -12.76 -10.47
N VAL A 184 -12.00 -13.10 -11.27
CA VAL A 184 -12.18 -13.65 -12.62
C VAL A 184 -12.03 -15.15 -12.62
N ARG A 185 -11.03 -15.67 -11.89
CA ARG A 185 -10.74 -17.09 -11.78
C ARG A 185 -9.84 -17.41 -10.58
N GLU A 186 -9.80 -18.66 -10.21
CA GLU A 186 -8.79 -19.19 -9.31
C GLU A 186 -7.45 -19.39 -10.03
N ILE A 187 -6.35 -19.31 -9.28
CA ILE A 187 -5.02 -19.76 -9.71
C ILE A 187 -5.00 -21.28 -9.61
N ASN A 188 -4.59 -21.96 -10.66
CA ASN A 188 -4.72 -23.42 -10.76
C ASN A 188 -3.49 -24.08 -11.40
N GLU A 189 -3.57 -25.41 -11.68
CA GLU A 189 -2.47 -26.20 -12.23
C GLU A 189 -1.97 -25.70 -13.60
N HIS A 190 -2.83 -25.06 -14.40
CA HIS A 190 -2.42 -24.43 -15.65
C HIS A 190 -1.35 -23.35 -15.42
N ASP A 191 -1.49 -22.55 -14.35
CA ASP A 191 -0.56 -21.47 -13.99
C ASP A 191 0.80 -22.01 -13.52
N LYS A 192 0.91 -23.29 -13.14
CA LYS A 192 2.19 -23.96 -12.86
C LYS A 192 2.92 -24.39 -14.14
N ILE A 193 2.18 -24.57 -15.23
CA ILE A 193 2.74 -25.04 -16.50
C ILE A 193 3.04 -23.88 -17.44
N TYR A 194 2.15 -22.89 -17.47
CA TYR A 194 2.25 -21.77 -18.40
C TYR A 194 2.39 -20.44 -17.64
N TYR A 195 3.47 -19.71 -17.92
CA TYR A 195 3.69 -18.40 -17.30
C TYR A 195 3.13 -17.25 -18.13
N PHE A 196 2.93 -17.44 -19.44
CA PHE A 196 2.34 -16.42 -20.32
C PHE A 196 1.81 -17.04 -21.60
N LYS A 197 0.50 -16.96 -21.84
CA LYS A 197 -0.17 -17.58 -23.02
C LYS A 197 0.21 -19.07 -23.14
N ASP A 198 0.83 -19.47 -24.24
CA ASP A 198 1.32 -20.80 -24.58
C ASP A 198 2.77 -21.07 -24.17
N ARG A 199 3.43 -20.08 -23.52
CA ARG A 199 4.82 -20.22 -23.05
C ARG A 199 4.84 -21.01 -21.74
N LYS A 200 5.61 -22.09 -21.75
CA LYS A 200 5.78 -22.99 -20.60
C LYS A 200 7.05 -22.64 -19.81
N TYR A 201 7.01 -22.95 -18.52
CA TYR A 201 8.24 -23.01 -17.74
C TYR A 201 9.14 -24.12 -18.27
N GLU A 202 10.42 -23.82 -18.46
CA GLU A 202 11.43 -24.81 -18.77
C GLU A 202 11.91 -25.46 -17.46
N ASP A 203 11.56 -26.72 -17.24
CA ASP A 203 11.96 -27.57 -16.11
C ASP A 203 12.00 -26.93 -14.71
N GLY A 204 11.19 -25.92 -14.45
CA GLY A 204 10.95 -25.33 -13.13
C GLY A 204 12.13 -24.66 -12.46
N LYS A 205 13.19 -24.32 -13.19
CA LYS A 205 14.35 -23.58 -12.69
C LYS A 205 14.54 -22.31 -13.50
N LEU A 206 14.57 -21.19 -12.77
CA LEU A 206 15.23 -19.98 -13.24
C LEU A 206 16.71 -20.14 -12.85
N ASP A 207 17.59 -20.34 -13.84
CA ASP A 207 19.04 -20.33 -13.63
C ASP A 207 19.56 -18.95 -13.24
#